data_4f23f390e46dd333f9053b51cdbf1562
#
_entry.id   4f23f390e46dd333f9053b51cdbf1562
#
_cell.length_a   1.000
_cell.length_b   1.000
_cell.length_c   1.000
_cell.angle_alpha   90.00
_cell.angle_beta   90.00
_cell.angle_gamma   90.00
#
_symmetry.space_group_name_H-M   'P 1'
#
loop_
_entity.id
_entity.type
_entity.pdbx_description
1 polymer ?
#
loop_
_entity_poly.entity_id
_entity_poly.type
_entity_poly.pdbx_seq_one_letter_code
_entity_poly.pdbx_strand_id
1 'polypeptide(L)'
;MNLSVRIEIFKEGDVYVALSPELNVSSFGETIEDAKRSIKEAIEAFIEECERMGTLEDVLEESGFSRINDSWRSRKPIAEEDLALAL
;
A
#
# COMPACT_ATOMS: atom_id res chain seq x y z
N MET A 1 -5.63 16.90 -0.61
CA MET A 1 -4.56 16.06 -0.04
C MET A 1 -4.16 15.00 -1.06
N ASN A 2 -2.87 14.80 -1.23
CA ASN A 2 -2.34 13.76 -2.10
C ASN A 2 -1.76 12.63 -1.26
N LEU A 3 -2.03 11.40 -1.68
CA LEU A 3 -1.51 10.21 -1.02
C LEU A 3 -0.80 9.35 -2.06
N SER A 4 0.47 9.09 -1.84
CA SER A 4 1.27 8.20 -2.68
C SER A 4 1.55 6.93 -1.88
N VAL A 5 1.04 5.81 -2.37
CA VAL A 5 1.14 4.52 -1.68
C VAL A 5 1.93 3.56 -2.56
N ARG A 6 2.95 2.92 -1.97
CA ARG A 6 3.71 1.89 -2.65
C ARG A 6 2.90 0.59 -2.66
N ILE A 7 2.82 -0.04 -3.81
CA ILE A 7 2.20 -1.36 -3.93
C ILE A 7 3.19 -2.35 -4.52
N GLU A 8 3.01 -3.61 -4.18
CA GLU A 8 3.79 -4.72 -4.73
C GLU A 8 2.83 -5.70 -5.37
N ILE A 9 3.22 -6.29 -6.49
CA ILE A 9 2.36 -7.22 -7.22
C ILE A 9 3.10 -8.55 -7.37
N PHE A 10 2.42 -9.63 -6.98
CA PHE A 10 2.95 -10.97 -7.05
C PHE A 10 2.02 -11.84 -7.89
N LYS A 11 2.60 -12.80 -8.59
CA LYS A 11 1.80 -13.79 -9.30
C LYS A 11 1.59 -14.98 -8.38
N GLU A 12 0.35 -15.37 -8.17
CA GLU A 12 -0.02 -16.54 -7.37
C GLU A 12 -0.96 -17.44 -8.19
N GLY A 13 -0.44 -18.54 -8.71
CA GLY A 13 -1.20 -19.40 -9.59
C GLY A 13 -1.61 -18.62 -10.85
N ASP A 14 -2.92 -18.54 -11.10
CA ASP A 14 -3.47 -17.88 -12.28
C ASP A 14 -3.89 -16.44 -12.01
N VAL A 15 -3.65 -15.93 -10.83
CA VAL A 15 -4.04 -14.57 -10.47
C VAL A 15 -2.83 -13.73 -10.07
N TYR A 16 -3.01 -12.42 -10.12
CA TYR A 16 -2.04 -11.46 -9.62
C TYR A 16 -2.58 -10.84 -8.34
N VAL A 17 -1.74 -10.82 -7.32
CA VAL A 17 -2.09 -10.24 -6.02
C VAL A 17 -1.34 -8.94 -5.86
N ALA A 18 -2.06 -7.87 -5.54
CA ALA A 18 -1.49 -6.58 -5.24
C ALA A 18 -1.55 -6.34 -3.73
N LEU A 19 -0.49 -5.80 -3.18
CA LEU A 19 -0.35 -5.57 -1.74
C LEU A 19 0.18 -4.18 -1.46
N SER A 20 -0.45 -3.50 -0.51
CA SER A 20 0.10 -2.30 0.09
C SER A 20 0.69 -2.71 1.45
N PRO A 21 2.02 -2.82 1.58
CA PRO A 21 2.60 -3.29 2.84
C PRO A 21 2.32 -2.38 4.03
N GLU A 22 2.39 -1.07 3.84
CA GLU A 22 2.20 -0.11 4.93
C GLU A 22 0.77 -0.12 5.45
N LEU A 23 -0.22 -0.17 4.56
CA LEU A 23 -1.63 -0.16 4.95
C LEU A 23 -2.19 -1.55 5.22
N ASN A 24 -1.43 -2.58 4.87
CA ASN A 24 -1.87 -3.98 4.97
C ASN A 24 -3.19 -4.22 4.24
N VAL A 25 -3.31 -3.63 3.06
CA VAL A 25 -4.45 -3.82 2.16
C VAL A 25 -3.99 -4.65 0.98
N SER A 26 -4.76 -5.63 0.59
CA SER A 26 -4.46 -6.45 -0.58
C SER A 26 -5.69 -6.64 -1.45
N SER A 27 -5.45 -6.94 -2.72
CA SER A 27 -6.50 -7.26 -3.67
C SER A 27 -5.90 -8.11 -4.77
N PHE A 28 -6.71 -8.56 -5.72
CA PHE A 28 -6.22 -9.42 -6.78
C PHE A 28 -6.94 -9.15 -8.09
N GLY A 29 -6.39 -9.69 -9.18
CA GLY A 29 -6.98 -9.60 -10.49
C GLY A 29 -6.40 -10.67 -11.41
N GLU A 30 -7.02 -10.85 -12.57
CA GLU A 30 -6.57 -11.83 -13.56
C GLU A 30 -5.37 -11.31 -14.37
N THR A 31 -5.15 -10.00 -14.37
CA THR A 31 -4.00 -9.37 -15.00
C THR A 31 -3.37 -8.40 -14.02
N ILE A 32 -2.15 -7.94 -14.31
CA ILE A 32 -1.48 -6.93 -13.51
C ILE A 32 -2.33 -5.65 -13.44
N GLU A 33 -2.89 -5.24 -14.57
CA GLU A 33 -3.71 -4.03 -14.62
C GLU A 33 -4.99 -4.18 -13.79
N ASP A 34 -5.62 -5.35 -13.81
CA ASP A 34 -6.80 -5.62 -13.00
C ASP A 34 -6.45 -5.60 -11.51
N ALA A 35 -5.32 -6.20 -11.12
CA ALA A 35 -4.88 -6.19 -9.74
C ALA A 35 -4.61 -4.76 -9.25
N LYS A 36 -3.99 -3.93 -10.09
CA LYS A 36 -3.73 -2.52 -9.77
C LYS A 36 -5.02 -1.75 -9.58
N ARG A 37 -5.99 -1.96 -10.46
CA ARG A 37 -7.30 -1.31 -10.35
C ARG A 37 -8.02 -1.74 -9.08
N SER A 38 -7.99 -3.04 -8.79
CA SER A 38 -8.65 -3.59 -7.60
C SER A 38 -8.06 -3.04 -6.32
N ILE A 39 -6.73 -2.96 -6.22
CA ILE A 39 -6.12 -2.45 -4.99
C ILE A 39 -6.33 -0.95 -4.84
N LYS A 40 -6.36 -0.21 -5.96
CA LYS A 40 -6.67 1.21 -5.91
C LYS A 40 -8.04 1.44 -5.30
N GLU A 41 -9.04 0.70 -5.76
CA GLU A 41 -10.40 0.78 -5.24
C GLU A 41 -10.46 0.40 -3.75
N ALA A 42 -9.74 -0.65 -3.37
CA ALA A 42 -9.68 -1.09 -1.98
C ALA A 42 -9.04 -0.04 -1.08
N ILE A 43 -7.95 0.60 -1.53
CA ILE A 43 -7.29 1.65 -0.77
C ILE A 43 -8.19 2.89 -0.69
N GLU A 44 -8.84 3.26 -1.78
CA GLU A 44 -9.77 4.39 -1.77
C GLU A 44 -10.90 4.19 -0.76
N ALA A 45 -11.46 2.98 -0.72
CA ALA A 45 -12.51 2.65 0.24
C ALA A 45 -11.99 2.71 1.68
N PHE A 46 -10.78 2.22 1.91
CA PHE A 46 -10.14 2.27 3.22
C PHE A 46 -9.92 3.72 3.68
N ILE A 47 -9.43 4.57 2.79
CA ILE A 47 -9.19 5.99 3.08
C ILE A 47 -10.52 6.70 3.39
N GLU A 48 -11.55 6.47 2.60
CA GLU A 48 -12.86 7.06 2.84
C GLU A 48 -13.40 6.68 4.22
N GLU A 49 -13.24 5.44 4.62
CA GLU A 49 -13.67 4.97 5.93
C GLU A 49 -12.89 5.67 7.05
N CYS A 50 -11.57 5.80 6.89
CA CYS A 50 -10.75 6.51 7.87
C CYS A 50 -11.11 7.99 7.96
N GLU A 51 -11.42 8.63 6.85
CA GLU A 51 -11.85 10.02 6.84
C GLU A 51 -13.19 10.17 7.58
N ARG A 52 -14.13 9.28 7.30
CA ARG A 52 -15.43 9.30 7.96
C ARG A 52 -15.30 9.12 9.46
N MET A 53 -14.36 8.30 9.90
CA MET A 53 -14.10 8.06 11.33
C MET A 53 -13.22 9.13 11.97
N GLY A 54 -12.64 10.03 11.18
CA GLY A 54 -11.74 11.04 11.68
C GLY A 54 -10.38 10.50 12.12
N THR A 55 -9.95 9.36 11.57
CA THR A 55 -8.72 8.68 12.01
C THR A 55 -7.63 8.65 10.93
N LEU A 56 -7.85 9.28 9.79
CA LEU A 56 -6.93 9.12 8.64
C LEU A 56 -5.50 9.52 8.96
N GLU A 57 -5.28 10.69 9.55
CA GLU A 57 -3.93 11.15 9.84
C GLU A 57 -3.21 10.22 10.81
N ASP A 58 -3.91 9.78 11.85
CA ASP A 58 -3.35 8.84 12.83
C ASP A 58 -2.98 7.51 12.17
N VAL A 59 -3.85 6.99 11.32
CA VAL A 59 -3.60 5.73 10.61
C VAL A 59 -2.38 5.87 9.70
N LEU A 60 -2.26 6.97 8.96
CA LEU A 60 -1.13 7.19 8.08
C LEU A 60 0.19 7.31 8.85
N GLU A 61 0.19 8.04 9.95
CA GLU A 61 1.38 8.15 10.80
C GLU A 61 1.78 6.81 11.40
N GLU A 62 0.84 6.07 11.94
CA GLU A 62 1.09 4.75 12.51
C GLU A 62 1.57 3.74 11.47
N SER A 63 1.11 3.89 10.24
CA SER A 63 1.52 3.02 9.13
C SER A 63 2.89 3.39 8.56
N GLY A 64 3.50 4.47 9.05
CA GLY A 64 4.85 4.86 8.64
C GLY A 64 4.90 5.80 7.45
N PHE A 65 3.80 6.41 7.06
CA PHE A 65 3.83 7.42 6.01
C PHE A 65 4.46 8.71 6.50
N SER A 66 5.12 9.41 5.59
CA SER A 66 5.71 10.72 5.86
C SER A 66 4.84 11.81 5.25
N ARG A 67 4.60 12.87 6.00
CA ARG A 67 3.87 14.02 5.50
C ARG A 67 4.86 15.09 5.04
N ILE A 68 4.70 15.54 3.80
CA ILE A 68 5.49 16.60 3.21
C ILE A 68 4.51 17.60 2.59
N ASN A 69 4.40 18.79 3.20
CA ASN A 69 3.40 19.77 2.82
C ASN A 69 1.99 19.17 2.91
N ASP A 70 1.26 19.13 1.80
CA ASP A 70 -0.09 18.58 1.75
C ASP A 70 -0.13 17.17 1.15
N SER A 71 0.99 16.49 1.18
CA SER A 71 1.14 15.14 0.60
C SER A 71 1.60 14.16 1.64
N TRP A 72 1.09 12.92 1.54
CA TRP A 72 1.54 11.80 2.33
C TRP A 72 2.19 10.78 1.40
N ARG A 73 3.31 10.21 1.79
CA ARG A 73 4.05 9.24 0.98
C ARG A 73 4.50 8.05 1.79
N SER A 74 4.51 6.88 1.16
CA SER A 74 5.15 5.70 1.72
C SER A 74 6.62 5.98 1.98
N ARG A 75 7.16 5.42 3.04
CA ARG A 75 8.58 5.54 3.33
C ARG A 75 9.40 4.83 2.25
N LYS A 76 10.53 5.42 1.89
CA LYS A 76 11.50 4.80 0.99
C LYS A 76 12.68 4.34 1.84
N PRO A 77 13.07 3.07 1.75
CA PRO A 77 14.25 2.62 2.48
C PRO A 77 15.51 3.29 1.92
N ILE A 78 16.49 3.52 2.78
CA ILE A 78 17.80 4.01 2.35
C ILE A 78 18.55 2.89 1.64
N ALA A 79 18.35 1.66 2.07
CA ALA A 79 18.98 0.49 1.48
C ALA A 79 18.09 -0.72 1.62
N GLU A 80 18.17 -1.60 0.63
CA GLU A 80 17.49 -2.90 0.64
C GLU A 80 18.53 -3.95 0.29
N GLU A 81 18.58 -5.01 1.07
CA GLU A 81 19.56 -6.07 0.87
C GLU A 81 18.94 -7.43 1.13
N ASP A 82 19.42 -8.42 0.39
CA ASP A 82 19.07 -9.81 0.66
C ASP A 82 20.17 -10.40 1.51
N LEU A 83 19.80 -10.91 2.69
CA LEU A 83 20.74 -11.59 3.55
C LEU A 83 20.66 -13.09 3.29
N ALA A 84 21.80 -13.69 2.95
CA ALA A 84 21.89 -15.12 2.77
C ALA A 84 22.29 -15.79 4.09
N LEU A 85 21.46 -16.71 4.55
CA LEU A 85 21.68 -17.42 5.79
C LEU A 85 21.85 -18.91 5.51
N ALA A 86 22.85 -19.52 6.14
CA ALA A 86 23.03 -20.97 6.11
C ALA A 86 22.34 -21.57 7.34
N LEU A 87 21.30 -22.35 7.11
CA LEU A 87 20.51 -22.95 8.19
C LEU A 87 20.78 -24.42 8.35
#